data_d35cdc08a8946d779b44e020c475d87a
#
_entry.id   d35cdc08a8946d779b44e020c475d87a
#
_cell.length_a   1.000
_cell.length_b   1.000
_cell.length_c   1.000
_cell.angle_alpha   90.00
_cell.angle_beta   90.00
_cell.angle_gamma   90.00
#
_symmetry.space_group_name_H-M   'P 1'
#
loop_
_entity.id
_entity.type
_entity.pdbx_description
1 polymer ?
#
loop_
_entity_poly.entity_id
_entity_poly.type
_entity_poly.pdbx_seq_one_letter_code
_entity_poly.pdbx_strand_id
1 'polypeptide(L)'
;MNKCSLVEPYQGFLTETEWILDSFNVALFGLTLTAGHHSHRLVCEMAVLRLHDAWARFCRELVVLSAGCKPYTATGSWLALAPGITCRKDVIPKLLSTYNKTKYEPSWSTAAKCLDAAQRLATPNLSTVTAAVGATNSPAEELRNVRNFYAHRWQDTALKVK
;
A
#
# COMPACT_ATOMS: atom_id res chain seq x y z
N MET A 1 3.42 26.30 -5.15
CA MET A 1 3.99 25.31 -6.09
C MET A 1 4.09 23.99 -5.32
N ASN A 2 3.33 22.96 -5.71
CA ASN A 2 3.19 21.71 -4.92
C ASN A 2 4.41 20.79 -5.10
N LYS A 3 5.51 21.18 -4.48
CA LYS A 3 6.69 20.31 -4.35
C LYS A 3 6.40 19.27 -3.28
N CYS A 4 6.81 18.02 -3.50
CA CYS A 4 6.69 16.95 -2.51
C CYS A 4 7.89 16.02 -2.54
N SER A 5 8.12 15.36 -1.42
CA SER A 5 9.08 14.27 -1.28
C SER A 5 8.30 12.95 -1.28
N LEU A 6 8.77 11.95 -2.03
CA LEU A 6 8.27 10.58 -1.94
C LEU A 6 8.95 9.80 -0.79
N VAL A 7 9.95 10.41 -0.16
CA VAL A 7 10.64 9.83 1.02
C VAL A 7 9.73 9.81 2.23
N GLU A 8 8.93 10.88 2.43
CA GLU A 8 8.02 10.98 3.59
C GLU A 8 7.00 9.83 3.68
N PRO A 9 6.21 9.52 2.63
CA PRO A 9 5.29 8.39 2.70
C PRO A 9 6.00 7.05 2.83
N TYR A 10 7.20 6.89 2.28
CA TYR A 10 8.00 5.69 2.47
C TYR A 10 8.50 5.56 3.92
N GLN A 11 9.03 6.62 4.50
CA GLN A 11 9.45 6.62 5.91
C GLN A 11 8.25 6.39 6.84
N GLY A 12 7.11 7.02 6.57
CA GLY A 12 5.88 6.78 7.32
C GLY A 12 5.44 5.31 7.26
N PHE A 13 5.52 4.69 6.10
CA PHE A 13 5.23 3.27 5.92
C PHE A 13 6.20 2.38 6.72
N LEU A 14 7.51 2.66 6.66
CA LEU A 14 8.50 1.90 7.42
C LEU A 14 8.26 2.02 8.92
N THR A 15 8.10 3.23 9.43
CA THR A 15 7.86 3.48 10.87
C THR A 15 6.57 2.78 11.35
N GLU A 16 5.50 2.83 10.56
CA GLU A 16 4.25 2.14 10.89
C GLU A 16 4.44 0.62 10.90
N THR A 17 5.18 0.08 9.92
CA THR A 17 5.48 -1.35 9.84
C THR A 17 6.30 -1.82 11.04
N GLU A 18 7.34 -1.09 11.39
CA GLU A 18 8.18 -1.35 12.57
C GLU A 18 7.33 -1.34 13.86
N TRP A 19 6.51 -0.32 14.04
CA TRP A 19 5.61 -0.23 15.20
C TRP A 19 4.62 -1.41 15.28
N ILE A 20 4.06 -1.85 14.15
CA ILE A 20 3.16 -3.02 14.10
C ILE A 20 3.90 -4.28 14.51
N LEU A 21 5.11 -4.50 13.99
CA LEU A 21 5.93 -5.66 14.29
C LEU A 21 6.38 -5.67 15.77
N ASP A 22 6.79 -4.54 16.31
CA ASP A 22 7.15 -4.41 17.72
C ASP A 22 5.95 -4.69 18.63
N SER A 23 4.80 -4.11 18.31
CA SER A 23 3.55 -4.34 19.03
C SER A 23 3.13 -5.81 18.98
N PHE A 24 3.30 -6.47 17.83
CA PHE A 24 3.06 -7.89 17.64
C PHE A 24 3.99 -8.73 18.51
N ASN A 25 5.29 -8.44 18.50
CA ASN A 25 6.29 -9.16 19.28
C ASN A 25 6.04 -9.04 20.80
N VAL A 26 5.72 -7.82 21.27
CA VAL A 26 5.39 -7.59 22.68
C VAL A 26 4.13 -8.35 23.09
N ALA A 27 3.07 -8.31 22.25
CA ALA A 27 1.84 -9.02 22.52
C ALA A 27 2.05 -10.54 22.51
N LEU A 28 2.80 -11.06 21.56
CA LEU A 28 3.10 -12.49 21.43
C LEU A 28 3.92 -12.98 22.63
N PHE A 29 4.94 -12.22 23.05
CA PHE A 29 5.76 -12.54 24.22
C PHE A 29 4.92 -12.56 25.51
N GLY A 30 4.04 -11.58 25.70
CA GLY A 30 3.13 -11.54 26.84
C GLY A 30 2.15 -12.73 26.87
N LEU A 31 1.71 -13.20 25.71
CA LEU A 31 0.77 -14.32 25.59
C LEU A 31 1.42 -15.70 25.85
N THR A 32 2.72 -15.86 25.62
CA THR A 32 3.42 -17.15 25.87
C THR A 32 3.39 -17.58 27.33
N LEU A 33 3.12 -16.66 28.25
CA LEU A 33 3.11 -16.93 29.68
C LEU A 33 1.74 -17.36 30.23
N THR A 34 0.62 -17.03 29.57
CA THR A 34 -0.72 -17.17 30.17
C THR A 34 -1.88 -17.50 29.23
N ALA A 35 -1.70 -17.47 27.91
CA ALA A 35 -2.84 -17.48 26.99
C ALA A 35 -2.93 -18.72 26.11
N GLY A 36 -4.14 -19.15 25.81
CA GLY A 36 -4.43 -20.25 24.90
C GLY A 36 -4.27 -19.85 23.41
N HIS A 37 -4.27 -20.87 22.54
CA HIS A 37 -4.09 -20.73 21.08
C HIS A 37 -5.00 -19.67 20.41
N HIS A 38 -6.16 -19.37 20.99
CA HIS A 38 -7.09 -18.37 20.44
C HIS A 38 -6.53 -16.95 20.50
N SER A 39 -5.88 -16.57 21.58
CA SER A 39 -5.29 -15.24 21.76
C SER A 39 -4.10 -15.00 20.83
N HIS A 40 -3.24 -16.00 20.62
CA HIS A 40 -2.15 -15.93 19.64
C HIS A 40 -2.68 -15.69 18.24
N ARG A 41 -3.74 -16.40 17.87
CA ARG A 41 -4.40 -16.24 16.57
C ARG A 41 -4.93 -14.82 16.37
N LEU A 42 -5.59 -14.24 17.37
CA LEU A 42 -6.11 -12.86 17.27
C LEU A 42 -4.99 -11.85 17.09
N VAL A 43 -3.87 -12.00 17.80
CA VAL A 43 -2.71 -11.11 17.64
C VAL A 43 -2.13 -11.20 16.23
N CYS A 44 -1.96 -12.41 15.68
CA CYS A 44 -1.53 -12.60 14.30
C CYS A 44 -2.51 -11.97 13.29
N GLU A 45 -3.82 -12.19 13.48
CA GLU A 45 -4.87 -11.63 12.63
C GLU A 45 -4.83 -10.10 12.61
N MET A 46 -4.71 -9.47 13.78
CA MET A 46 -4.61 -8.02 13.91
C MET A 46 -3.35 -7.45 13.25
N ALA A 47 -2.19 -8.09 13.42
CA ALA A 47 -0.95 -7.66 12.80
C ALA A 47 -1.04 -7.71 11.27
N VAL A 48 -1.55 -8.80 10.72
CA VAL A 48 -1.73 -8.98 9.26
C VAL A 48 -2.70 -7.93 8.68
N LEU A 49 -3.82 -7.68 9.35
CA LEU A 49 -4.78 -6.67 8.89
C LEU A 49 -4.14 -5.28 8.88
N ARG A 50 -3.44 -4.90 9.94
CA ARG A 50 -2.76 -3.60 10.03
C ARG A 50 -1.63 -3.43 9.01
N LEU A 51 -0.81 -4.46 8.79
CA LEU A 51 0.25 -4.44 7.77
C LEU A 51 -0.34 -4.28 6.37
N HIS A 52 -1.43 -4.98 6.07
CA HIS A 52 -2.12 -4.85 4.79
C HIS A 52 -2.69 -3.44 4.58
N ASP A 53 -3.27 -2.84 5.63
CA ASP A 53 -3.81 -1.49 5.56
C ASP A 53 -2.69 -0.44 5.42
N ALA A 54 -1.56 -0.61 6.11
CA ALA A 54 -0.37 0.24 5.96
C ALA A 54 0.15 0.19 4.52
N TRP A 55 0.26 -1.01 3.93
CA TRP A 55 0.62 -1.20 2.53
C TRP A 55 -0.35 -0.49 1.58
N ALA A 56 -1.65 -0.66 1.77
CA ALA A 56 -2.66 -0.04 0.91
C ALA A 56 -2.60 1.50 0.98
N ARG A 57 -2.40 2.07 2.17
CA ARG A 57 -2.20 3.52 2.33
C ARG A 57 -0.93 3.99 1.65
N PHE A 58 0.17 3.27 1.81
CA PHE A 58 1.43 3.59 1.14
C PHE A 58 1.27 3.58 -0.39
N CYS A 59 0.67 2.54 -0.98
CA CYS A 59 0.42 2.47 -2.42
C CYS A 59 -0.43 3.65 -2.92
N ARG A 60 -1.48 3.99 -2.18
CA ARG A 60 -2.33 5.13 -2.50
C ARG A 60 -1.54 6.44 -2.49
N GLU A 61 -0.82 6.72 -1.42
CA GLU A 61 -0.03 7.94 -1.29
C GLU A 61 1.08 8.02 -2.34
N LEU A 62 1.77 6.93 -2.62
CA LEU A 62 2.79 6.85 -3.65
C LEU A 62 2.23 7.30 -5.02
N VAL A 63 1.09 6.76 -5.43
CA VAL A 63 0.46 7.12 -6.72
C VAL A 63 -0.07 8.54 -6.70
N VAL A 64 -0.74 8.95 -5.63
CA VAL A 64 -1.33 10.29 -5.51
C VAL A 64 -0.25 11.38 -5.52
N LEU A 65 0.86 11.17 -4.83
CA LEU A 65 1.98 12.12 -4.83
C LEU A 65 2.74 12.10 -6.15
N SER A 66 2.94 10.92 -6.74
CA SER A 66 3.59 10.79 -8.06
C SER A 66 2.85 11.50 -9.17
N ALA A 67 1.52 11.52 -9.13
CA ALA A 67 0.69 12.16 -10.16
C ALA A 67 0.37 13.62 -9.84
N GLY A 68 0.07 13.96 -8.59
CA GLY A 68 -0.51 15.24 -8.17
C GLY A 68 0.46 16.23 -7.52
N CYS A 69 1.72 15.86 -7.38
CA CYS A 69 2.80 16.72 -6.93
C CYS A 69 3.94 16.74 -7.95
N LYS A 70 4.94 17.58 -7.71
CA LYS A 70 6.20 17.56 -8.46
C LYS A 70 7.25 16.83 -7.63
N PRO A 71 7.44 15.52 -7.85
CA PRO A 71 8.44 14.78 -7.09
C PRO A 71 9.84 15.17 -7.52
N TYR A 72 10.76 15.19 -6.56
CA TYR A 72 12.18 15.47 -6.78
C TYR A 72 12.92 14.19 -7.14
N THR A 73 13.68 14.23 -8.22
CA THR A 73 14.48 13.08 -8.66
C THR A 73 15.82 13.03 -7.93
N ALA A 74 16.45 11.86 -7.89
CA ALA A 74 17.79 11.68 -7.38
C ALA A 74 18.83 12.51 -8.16
N THR A 75 18.52 12.90 -9.40
CA THR A 75 19.37 13.73 -10.26
C THR A 75 19.22 15.24 -10.03
N GLY A 76 18.44 15.65 -9.03
CA GLY A 76 18.26 17.06 -8.69
C GLY A 76 17.21 17.80 -9.50
N SER A 77 16.33 17.11 -10.20
CA SER A 77 15.27 17.69 -11.05
C SER A 77 13.88 17.50 -10.44
N TRP A 78 12.96 18.43 -10.74
CA TRP A 78 11.53 18.28 -10.43
C TRP A 78 10.81 17.67 -11.64
N LEU A 79 10.08 16.61 -11.43
CA LEU A 79 9.23 16.04 -12.46
C LEU A 79 7.98 16.89 -12.66
N ALA A 80 7.35 16.78 -13.84
CA ALA A 80 6.08 17.41 -14.14
C ALA A 80 4.95 16.73 -13.35
N LEU A 81 3.77 17.36 -13.34
CA LEU A 81 2.53 16.71 -12.92
C LEU A 81 2.07 15.72 -13.99
N ALA A 82 1.28 14.74 -13.61
CA ALA A 82 0.63 13.86 -14.58
C ALA A 82 -0.35 14.64 -15.48
N PRO A 83 -0.57 14.19 -16.72
CA PRO A 83 -1.39 14.91 -17.70
C PRO A 83 -2.81 15.18 -17.20
N GLY A 84 -3.25 16.44 -17.30
CA GLY A 84 -4.58 16.88 -16.87
C GLY A 84 -4.81 16.90 -15.36
N ILE A 85 -3.72 16.91 -14.57
CA ILE A 85 -3.73 17.06 -13.12
C ILE A 85 -3.03 18.38 -12.79
N THR A 86 -3.65 19.21 -11.96
CA THR A 86 -3.11 20.50 -11.53
C THR A 86 -2.64 20.47 -10.06
N CYS A 87 -3.22 19.60 -9.26
CA CYS A 87 -2.86 19.43 -7.86
C CYS A 87 -3.26 18.03 -7.34
N ARG A 88 -2.84 17.73 -6.12
CA ARG A 88 -3.13 16.43 -5.45
C ARG A 88 -4.64 16.09 -5.39
N LYS A 89 -5.51 17.08 -5.25
CA LYS A 89 -6.97 16.88 -5.15
C LYS A 89 -7.58 16.36 -6.45
N ASP A 90 -6.95 16.62 -7.59
CA ASP A 90 -7.45 16.21 -8.90
C ASP A 90 -7.18 14.73 -9.20
N VAL A 91 -6.23 14.10 -8.50
CA VAL A 91 -5.72 12.76 -8.82
C VAL A 91 -6.82 11.71 -8.75
N ILE A 92 -7.54 11.64 -7.62
CA ILE A 92 -8.57 10.62 -7.43
C ILE A 92 -9.76 10.81 -8.38
N PRO A 93 -10.33 12.01 -8.54
CA PRO A 93 -11.36 12.23 -9.57
C PRO A 93 -10.91 11.84 -10.98
N LYS A 94 -9.68 12.20 -11.36
CA LYS A 94 -9.09 11.83 -12.67
C LYS A 94 -8.96 10.30 -12.78
N LEU A 95 -8.44 9.64 -11.76
CA LEU A 95 -8.30 8.18 -11.75
C LEU A 95 -9.66 7.49 -11.89
N LEU A 96 -10.67 7.91 -11.13
CA LEU A 96 -12.02 7.36 -11.21
C LEU A 96 -12.60 7.49 -12.62
N SER A 97 -12.39 8.64 -13.30
CA SER A 97 -12.82 8.83 -14.68
C SER A 97 -12.17 7.83 -15.65
N THR A 98 -10.92 7.44 -15.42
CA THR A 98 -10.23 6.44 -16.26
C THR A 98 -10.79 5.01 -16.08
N TYR A 99 -11.44 4.74 -14.95
CA TYR A 99 -12.09 3.45 -14.68
C TYR A 99 -13.59 3.46 -15.03
N ASN A 100 -14.14 4.56 -15.57
CA ASN A 100 -15.58 4.77 -15.74
C ASN A 100 -16.37 4.55 -14.43
N LYS A 101 -15.77 4.96 -13.31
CA LYS A 101 -16.35 4.83 -11.97
C LYS A 101 -16.62 6.20 -11.37
N THR A 102 -17.68 6.31 -10.61
CA THR A 102 -18.11 7.59 -10.02
C THR A 102 -17.95 7.67 -8.50
N LYS A 103 -17.78 6.54 -7.81
CA LYS A 103 -17.88 6.54 -6.33
C LYS A 103 -16.73 5.91 -5.56
N TYR A 104 -16.08 4.87 -6.09
CA TYR A 104 -15.15 4.09 -5.27
C TYR A 104 -13.76 4.08 -5.87
N GLU A 105 -12.77 4.48 -5.09
CA GLU A 105 -11.35 4.33 -5.42
C GLU A 105 -11.05 2.85 -5.70
N PRO A 106 -10.05 2.57 -6.55
CA PRO A 106 -9.55 1.21 -6.71
C PRO A 106 -9.03 0.70 -5.36
N SER A 107 -9.15 -0.59 -5.13
CA SER A 107 -8.50 -1.21 -3.99
C SER A 107 -6.97 -1.13 -4.18
N TRP A 108 -6.26 -0.58 -3.23
CA TRP A 108 -4.80 -0.42 -3.23
C TRP A 108 -4.08 -1.64 -2.67
N SER A 109 -4.75 -2.78 -2.62
CA SER A 109 -4.34 -3.98 -1.90
C SER A 109 -3.22 -4.77 -2.56
N THR A 110 -2.87 -4.50 -3.81
CA THR A 110 -1.86 -5.24 -4.57
C THR A 110 -0.94 -4.33 -5.37
N ALA A 111 0.29 -4.79 -5.60
CA ALA A 111 1.24 -4.10 -6.49
C ALA A 111 0.64 -3.87 -7.88
N ALA A 112 -0.03 -4.88 -8.46
CA ALA A 112 -0.64 -4.79 -9.78
C ALA A 112 -1.68 -3.65 -9.87
N LYS A 113 -2.51 -3.46 -8.84
CA LYS A 113 -3.50 -2.36 -8.82
C LYS A 113 -2.86 -1.00 -8.63
N CYS A 114 -1.79 -0.93 -7.84
CA CYS A 114 -0.99 0.29 -7.70
C CYS A 114 -0.38 0.69 -9.05
N LEU A 115 0.21 -0.26 -9.76
CA LEU A 115 0.81 -0.03 -11.09
C LEU A 115 -0.23 0.32 -12.14
N ASP A 116 -1.37 -0.37 -12.20
CA ASP A 116 -2.47 -0.03 -13.12
C ASP A 116 -2.96 1.40 -12.88
N ALA A 117 -3.12 1.83 -11.64
CA ALA A 117 -3.50 3.21 -11.31
C ALA A 117 -2.42 4.21 -11.75
N ALA A 118 -1.15 3.93 -11.50
CA ALA A 118 -0.04 4.80 -11.93
C ALA A 118 0.05 4.91 -13.47
N GLN A 119 -0.15 3.81 -14.19
CA GLN A 119 -0.18 3.77 -15.65
C GLN A 119 -1.35 4.57 -16.22
N ARG A 120 -2.57 4.41 -15.70
CA ARG A 120 -3.76 5.13 -16.12
C ARG A 120 -3.64 6.65 -15.94
N LEU A 121 -2.95 7.06 -14.89
CA LEU A 121 -2.66 8.47 -14.64
C LEU A 121 -1.47 8.99 -15.46
N ALA A 122 -0.74 8.11 -16.16
CA ALA A 122 0.52 8.44 -16.85
C ALA A 122 1.48 9.19 -15.92
N THR A 123 1.72 8.64 -14.72
CA THR A 123 2.60 9.27 -13.73
C THR A 123 4.00 9.49 -14.30
N PRO A 124 4.63 10.66 -14.10
CA PRO A 124 5.91 10.99 -14.74
C PRO A 124 7.09 10.15 -14.24
N ASN A 125 6.95 9.50 -13.08
CA ASN A 125 7.94 8.59 -12.49
C ASN A 125 7.47 7.12 -12.50
N LEU A 126 6.69 6.72 -13.50
CA LEU A 126 6.13 5.37 -13.59
C LEU A 126 7.19 4.27 -13.48
N SER A 127 8.36 4.44 -14.07
CA SER A 127 9.47 3.49 -13.96
C SER A 127 9.94 3.31 -12.52
N THR A 128 10.03 4.39 -11.74
CA THR A 128 10.39 4.36 -10.32
C THR A 128 9.31 3.67 -9.49
N VAL A 129 8.03 3.98 -9.75
CA VAL A 129 6.89 3.31 -9.10
C VAL A 129 6.92 1.82 -9.41
N THR A 130 7.17 1.45 -10.67
CA THR A 130 7.29 0.04 -11.10
C THR A 130 8.43 -0.66 -10.37
N ALA A 131 9.60 -0.04 -10.29
CA ALA A 131 10.73 -0.62 -9.55
C ALA A 131 10.45 -0.78 -8.05
N ALA A 132 9.72 0.18 -7.46
CA ALA A 132 9.41 0.15 -6.03
C ALA A 132 8.37 -0.91 -5.63
N VAL A 133 7.34 -1.13 -6.46
CA VAL A 133 6.22 -2.01 -6.08
C VAL A 133 6.06 -3.23 -6.98
N GLY A 134 6.75 -3.28 -8.12
CA GLY A 134 6.59 -4.31 -9.15
C GLY A 134 7.51 -5.52 -8.99
N ALA A 135 8.24 -5.66 -7.88
CA ALA A 135 9.11 -6.80 -7.65
C ALA A 135 8.33 -8.12 -7.73
N THR A 136 8.84 -9.04 -8.53
CA THR A 136 8.30 -10.41 -8.64
C THR A 136 8.35 -11.07 -7.25
N ASN A 137 7.29 -11.76 -6.85
CA ASN A 137 7.12 -12.34 -5.51
C ASN A 137 7.00 -11.29 -4.39
N SER A 138 6.29 -10.21 -4.66
CA SER A 138 6.03 -9.18 -3.66
C SER A 138 5.38 -9.78 -2.41
N PRO A 139 5.95 -9.57 -1.21
CA PRO A 139 5.33 -9.97 0.06
C PRO A 139 3.90 -9.41 0.25
N ALA A 140 3.55 -8.36 -0.48
CA ALA A 140 2.22 -7.77 -0.47
C ALA A 140 1.12 -8.71 -1.00
N GLU A 141 1.43 -9.59 -1.96
CA GLU A 141 0.48 -10.60 -2.44
C GLU A 141 0.26 -11.69 -1.40
N GLU A 142 1.30 -12.13 -0.74
CA GLU A 142 1.21 -13.09 0.36
C GLU A 142 0.42 -12.48 1.53
N LEU A 143 0.75 -11.25 1.91
CA LEU A 143 0.05 -10.51 2.95
C LEU A 143 -1.45 -10.37 2.63
N ARG A 144 -1.80 -10.08 1.37
CA ARG A 144 -3.20 -10.04 0.91
C ARG A 144 -3.88 -11.39 1.06
N ASN A 145 -3.21 -12.48 0.68
CA ASN A 145 -3.77 -13.83 0.77
C ASN A 145 -4.03 -14.22 2.22
N VAL A 146 -3.06 -13.97 3.10
CA VAL A 146 -3.19 -14.20 4.55
C VAL A 146 -4.31 -13.32 5.13
N ARG A 147 -4.36 -12.04 4.77
CA ARG A 147 -5.45 -11.12 5.19
C ARG A 147 -6.81 -11.63 4.76
N ASN A 148 -6.96 -12.08 3.50
CA ASN A 148 -8.23 -12.59 2.99
C ASN A 148 -8.63 -13.90 3.67
N PHE A 149 -7.67 -14.76 3.98
CA PHE A 149 -7.92 -15.96 4.78
C PHE A 149 -8.51 -15.59 6.15
N TYR A 150 -7.89 -14.65 6.88
CA TYR A 150 -8.40 -14.25 8.19
C TYR A 150 -9.74 -13.51 8.09
N ALA A 151 -9.93 -12.62 7.12
CA ALA A 151 -11.15 -11.83 6.98
C ALA A 151 -12.36 -12.65 6.55
N HIS A 152 -12.17 -13.65 5.69
CA HIS A 152 -13.25 -14.41 5.10
C HIS A 152 -13.33 -15.86 5.57
N ARG A 153 -12.24 -16.39 6.14
CA ARG A 153 -12.09 -17.79 6.62
C ARG A 153 -12.55 -18.82 5.57
N TRP A 154 -12.38 -18.49 4.28
CA TRP A 154 -12.82 -19.36 3.20
C TRP A 154 -11.75 -20.38 2.86
N GLN A 155 -12.20 -21.60 2.60
CA GLN A 155 -11.35 -22.75 2.28
C GLN A 155 -10.45 -22.49 1.05
N ASP A 156 -10.98 -21.82 0.02
CA ASP A 156 -10.24 -21.45 -1.19
C ASP A 156 -9.09 -20.46 -0.94
N THR A 157 -9.21 -19.63 0.09
CA THR A 157 -8.15 -18.70 0.48
C THR A 157 -7.06 -19.40 1.30
N ALA A 158 -7.40 -20.42 2.07
CA ALA A 158 -6.43 -21.23 2.81
C ALA A 158 -5.46 -21.96 1.90
N LEU A 159 -5.90 -22.40 0.72
CA LEU A 159 -5.08 -23.10 -0.28
C LEU A 159 -4.03 -22.17 -0.95
N LYS A 160 -4.20 -20.85 -0.87
CA LYS A 160 -3.28 -19.85 -1.44
C LYS A 160 -2.23 -19.35 -0.45
N VAL A 161 -2.41 -19.65 0.83
CA VAL A 161 -1.45 -19.36 1.89
C VAL A 161 -0.59 -20.61 2.07
N LYS A 162 0.63 -20.58 1.52
CA LYS A 162 1.60 -21.66 1.61
C LYS A 162 2.49 -21.48 2.82
#